data_235077abf84ff4a258144df88f903491
#
_entry.id   235077abf84ff4a258144df88f903491
#
_cell.length_a   1.000
_cell.length_b   1.000
_cell.length_c   1.000
_cell.angle_alpha   90.00
_cell.angle_beta   90.00
_cell.angle_gamma   90.00
#
_symmetry.space_group_name_H-M   'P 1'
#
loop_
_entity.id
_entity.type
_entity.pdbx_description
1 polymer ?
#
loop_
_entity_poly.entity_id
_entity_poly.type
_entity_poly.pdbx_seq_one_letter_code
_entity_poly.pdbx_strand_id
1 'polypeptide(L)'
;AELGLTNYRQLQSHFIKEMADFVQSKGRKLAVWNEAITAGNADTETVKSTDALVYCWTGPEAAAAKAQQLGLKNIYTPWGPYYINRKQGNSAQDPPGAGDGTDNVKKTYNQTVPAATDYGVQATFWCEHVSDRDYMEWLALPRLLAVAEAGWTPAERKNWADFQLRMTADTVLLNYKD
;
A
#
# COMPACT_ATOMS: atom_id res chain seq x y z
N ALA A 1 -33.74 -5.49 5.48
CA ALA A 1 -34.73 -6.52 5.77
C ALA A 1 -34.80 -7.57 4.65
N GLU A 2 -34.74 -7.20 3.36
CA GLU A 2 -34.86 -8.13 2.23
C GLU A 2 -33.70 -9.12 2.13
N LEU A 3 -32.49 -8.72 2.52
CA LEU A 3 -31.28 -9.55 2.46
C LEU A 3 -30.99 -10.36 3.73
N GLY A 4 -31.84 -10.26 4.76
CA GLY A 4 -31.62 -10.96 6.04
C GLY A 4 -30.38 -10.50 6.82
N LEU A 5 -29.75 -9.39 6.42
CA LEU A 5 -28.54 -8.88 7.04
C LEU A 5 -28.85 -8.15 8.35
N THR A 6 -28.00 -8.32 9.35
CA THR A 6 -28.21 -7.81 10.71
C THR A 6 -27.31 -6.65 11.09
N ASN A 7 -26.26 -6.35 10.30
CA ASN A 7 -25.33 -5.26 10.56
C ASN A 7 -24.64 -4.75 9.28
N TYR A 8 -24.01 -3.57 9.37
CA TYR A 8 -23.34 -2.93 8.23
C TYR A 8 -22.15 -3.71 7.69
N ARG A 9 -21.46 -4.50 8.50
CA ARG A 9 -20.32 -5.29 8.03
C ARG A 9 -20.76 -6.46 7.15
N GLN A 10 -21.89 -7.06 7.47
CA GLN A 10 -22.51 -8.05 6.58
C GLN A 10 -22.95 -7.42 5.26
N LEU A 11 -23.47 -6.19 5.29
CA LEU A 11 -23.80 -5.45 4.06
C LEU A 11 -22.54 -5.16 3.22
N GLN A 12 -21.44 -4.77 3.84
CA GLN A 12 -20.17 -4.58 3.16
C GLN A 12 -19.68 -5.89 2.50
N SER A 13 -19.72 -6.99 3.24
CA SER A 13 -19.29 -8.30 2.73
C SER A 13 -20.19 -8.79 1.60
N HIS A 14 -21.51 -8.55 1.71
CA HIS A 14 -22.45 -8.84 0.62
C HIS A 14 -22.10 -8.04 -0.64
N PHE A 15 -21.85 -6.72 -0.50
CA PHE A 15 -21.43 -5.87 -1.62
C PHE A 15 -20.10 -6.35 -2.25
N ILE A 16 -19.13 -6.73 -1.42
CA ILE A 16 -17.85 -7.29 -1.88
C ILE A 16 -18.10 -8.55 -2.72
N LYS A 17 -19.01 -9.43 -2.28
CA LYS A 17 -19.37 -10.65 -3.02
C LYS A 17 -19.99 -10.34 -4.38
N GLU A 18 -20.96 -9.44 -4.42
CA GLU A 18 -21.61 -8.99 -5.67
C GLU A 18 -20.58 -8.39 -6.64
N MET A 19 -19.66 -7.56 -6.14
CA MET A 19 -18.59 -6.99 -6.95
C MET A 19 -17.59 -8.06 -7.43
N ALA A 20 -17.29 -9.04 -6.59
CA ALA A 20 -16.42 -10.15 -6.98
C ALA A 20 -17.02 -10.97 -8.11
N ASP A 21 -18.29 -11.32 -8.02
CA ASP A 21 -19.00 -12.07 -9.07
C ASP A 21 -19.04 -11.26 -10.39
N PHE A 22 -19.31 -9.96 -10.29
CA PHE A 22 -19.28 -9.07 -11.45
C PHE A 22 -17.88 -8.99 -12.10
N VAL A 23 -16.85 -8.73 -11.31
CA VAL A 23 -15.45 -8.61 -11.77
C VAL A 23 -14.99 -9.93 -12.39
N GLN A 24 -15.34 -11.05 -11.76
CA GLN A 24 -15.00 -12.39 -12.23
C GLN A 24 -15.71 -12.72 -13.55
N SER A 25 -16.96 -12.27 -13.74
CA SER A 25 -17.69 -12.40 -15.02
C SER A 25 -17.00 -11.66 -16.18
N LYS A 26 -16.12 -10.71 -15.86
CA LYS A 26 -15.27 -9.98 -16.82
C LYS A 26 -13.86 -10.58 -16.97
N GLY A 27 -13.62 -11.76 -16.41
CA GLY A 27 -12.31 -12.42 -16.45
C GLY A 27 -11.23 -11.69 -15.61
N ARG A 28 -11.63 -10.98 -14.56
CA ARG A 28 -10.73 -10.24 -13.66
C ARG A 28 -10.85 -10.78 -12.24
N LYS A 29 -9.85 -10.48 -11.41
CA LYS A 29 -9.81 -10.78 -9.98
C LYS A 29 -10.10 -9.52 -9.18
N LEU A 30 -10.92 -9.66 -8.12
CA LEU A 30 -11.20 -8.56 -7.19
C LEU A 30 -9.98 -8.25 -6.34
N ALA A 31 -9.76 -6.97 -6.04
CA ALA A 31 -8.83 -6.52 -5.02
C ALA A 31 -9.57 -5.68 -3.98
N VAL A 32 -9.19 -5.83 -2.72
CA VAL A 32 -9.81 -5.15 -1.58
C VAL A 32 -8.77 -4.57 -0.63
N TRP A 33 -9.12 -3.51 0.07
CA TRP A 33 -8.35 -3.06 1.23
C TRP A 33 -8.55 -3.99 2.43
N ASN A 34 -7.56 -4.06 3.31
CA ASN A 34 -7.56 -5.04 4.40
C ASN A 34 -8.72 -4.92 5.38
N GLU A 35 -9.44 -3.78 5.45
CA GLU A 35 -10.64 -3.67 6.29
C GLU A 35 -11.72 -4.70 5.91
N ALA A 36 -11.72 -5.16 4.68
CA ALA A 36 -12.62 -6.24 4.26
C ALA A 36 -12.47 -7.51 5.11
N ILE A 37 -11.27 -7.72 5.69
CA ILE A 37 -10.97 -8.88 6.53
C ILE A 37 -10.58 -8.54 7.96
N THR A 38 -10.18 -7.31 8.25
CA THR A 38 -9.67 -6.90 9.58
C THR A 38 -10.66 -6.07 10.38
N ALA A 39 -11.67 -5.47 9.74
CA ALA A 39 -12.67 -4.70 10.48
C ALA A 39 -13.47 -5.62 11.43
N GLY A 40 -13.80 -5.10 12.61
CA GLY A 40 -14.62 -5.84 13.57
C GLY A 40 -15.96 -6.27 12.95
N ASN A 41 -16.35 -7.52 13.16
CA ASN A 41 -17.54 -8.15 12.57
C ASN A 41 -17.54 -8.25 11.03
N ALA A 42 -16.36 -8.18 10.37
CA ALA A 42 -16.25 -8.51 8.96
C ALA A 42 -16.63 -9.99 8.73
N ASP A 43 -17.43 -10.24 7.70
CA ASP A 43 -17.72 -11.60 7.26
C ASP A 43 -16.55 -12.11 6.41
N THR A 44 -15.54 -12.61 7.10
CA THR A 44 -14.30 -13.08 6.48
C THR A 44 -14.49 -14.31 5.59
N GLU A 45 -15.50 -15.15 5.87
CA GLU A 45 -15.78 -16.32 5.04
C GLU A 45 -16.35 -15.92 3.68
N THR A 46 -17.24 -14.92 3.64
CA THR A 46 -17.71 -14.36 2.38
C THR A 46 -16.54 -13.76 1.59
N VAL A 47 -15.67 -12.94 2.21
CA VAL A 47 -14.51 -12.36 1.51
C VAL A 47 -13.54 -13.45 1.03
N LYS A 48 -13.28 -14.47 1.85
CA LYS A 48 -12.45 -15.63 1.48
C LYS A 48 -12.99 -16.34 0.24
N SER A 49 -14.29 -16.50 0.13
CA SER A 49 -14.93 -17.16 -1.02
C SER A 49 -14.71 -16.45 -2.35
N THR A 50 -14.32 -15.17 -2.33
CA THR A 50 -14.06 -14.36 -3.54
C THR A 50 -12.65 -14.54 -4.09
N ASP A 51 -11.74 -15.18 -3.37
CA ASP A 51 -10.30 -15.25 -3.68
C ASP A 51 -9.69 -13.86 -3.96
N ALA A 52 -10.15 -12.83 -3.27
CA ALA A 52 -9.72 -11.45 -3.48
C ALA A 52 -8.25 -11.25 -3.12
N LEU A 53 -7.58 -10.34 -3.84
CA LEU A 53 -6.27 -9.83 -3.47
C LEU A 53 -6.42 -8.77 -2.38
N VAL A 54 -5.67 -8.88 -1.29
CA VAL A 54 -5.77 -7.97 -0.14
C VAL A 54 -4.62 -6.97 -0.13
N TYR A 55 -4.95 -5.68 -0.13
CA TYR A 55 -3.97 -4.61 0.07
C TYR A 55 -3.88 -4.26 1.55
N CYS A 56 -2.71 -4.53 2.16
CA CYS A 56 -2.47 -4.36 3.59
C CYS A 56 -1.87 -3.00 3.88
N TRP A 57 -2.70 -2.01 4.24
CA TRP A 57 -2.28 -0.64 4.48
C TRP A 57 -2.31 -0.23 5.95
N THR A 58 -3.33 -0.62 6.71
CA THR A 58 -3.48 -0.31 8.14
C THR A 58 -3.30 -1.56 8.99
N GLY A 59 -2.43 -1.47 10.03
CA GLY A 59 -1.97 -2.66 10.77
C GLY A 59 -1.41 -3.73 9.81
N PRO A 60 -0.54 -3.35 8.86
CA PRO A 60 -0.28 -4.13 7.65
C PRO A 60 0.36 -5.48 7.93
N GLU A 61 1.13 -5.63 9.01
CA GLU A 61 1.72 -6.90 9.44
C GLU A 61 0.64 -7.89 9.90
N ALA A 62 -0.26 -7.42 10.74
CA ALA A 62 -1.39 -8.23 11.22
C ALA A 62 -2.37 -8.54 10.07
N ALA A 63 -2.58 -7.58 9.16
CA ALA A 63 -3.43 -7.75 8.00
C ALA A 63 -2.86 -8.81 7.03
N ALA A 64 -1.56 -8.79 6.75
CA ALA A 64 -0.89 -9.78 5.91
C ALA A 64 -0.98 -11.18 6.53
N ALA A 65 -0.71 -11.30 7.84
CA ALA A 65 -0.87 -12.56 8.56
C ALA A 65 -2.32 -13.08 8.53
N LYS A 66 -3.30 -12.19 8.67
CA LYS A 66 -4.72 -12.53 8.58
C LYS A 66 -5.11 -12.99 7.18
N ALA A 67 -4.66 -12.28 6.14
CA ALA A 67 -4.88 -12.69 4.75
C ALA A 67 -4.33 -14.10 4.49
N GLN A 68 -3.09 -14.37 4.93
CA GLN A 68 -2.47 -15.68 4.81
C GLN A 68 -3.26 -16.78 5.54
N GLN A 69 -3.74 -16.51 6.77
CA GLN A 69 -4.60 -17.45 7.52
C GLN A 69 -5.90 -17.80 6.79
N LEU A 70 -6.44 -16.84 6.03
CA LEU A 70 -7.64 -17.03 5.22
C LEU A 70 -7.32 -17.68 3.85
N GLY A 71 -6.07 -17.90 3.51
CA GLY A 71 -5.65 -18.41 2.19
C GLY A 71 -5.74 -17.36 1.07
N LEU A 72 -5.90 -16.08 1.43
CA LEU A 72 -5.94 -14.96 0.48
C LEU A 72 -4.54 -14.43 0.20
N LYS A 73 -4.30 -14.03 -1.04
CA LYS A 73 -3.06 -13.37 -1.43
C LYS A 73 -3.06 -11.90 -1.03
N ASN A 74 -1.88 -11.35 -0.75
CA ASN A 74 -1.78 -9.98 -0.29
C ASN A 74 -0.60 -9.20 -0.90
N ILE A 75 -0.73 -7.88 -0.83
CA ILE A 75 0.32 -6.89 -1.15
C ILE A 75 0.54 -6.02 0.09
N TYR A 76 1.79 -5.77 0.43
CA TYR A 76 2.17 -4.93 1.54
C TYR A 76 2.27 -3.46 1.09
N THR A 77 1.44 -2.59 1.63
CA THR A 77 1.36 -1.17 1.29
C THR A 77 1.11 -0.31 2.53
N PRO A 78 2.05 -0.29 3.50
CA PRO A 78 1.84 0.31 4.82
C PRO A 78 1.55 1.80 4.75
N TRP A 79 0.51 2.24 5.46
CA TRP A 79 0.26 3.64 5.71
C TRP A 79 1.45 4.24 6.48
N GLY A 80 1.90 5.39 6.01
CA GLY A 80 3.14 6.00 6.44
C GLY A 80 4.24 5.80 5.41
N PRO A 81 5.18 4.86 5.57
CA PRO A 81 6.38 4.82 4.75
C PRO A 81 6.16 4.65 3.24
N TYR A 82 5.07 3.99 2.83
CA TYR A 82 4.79 3.75 1.41
C TYR A 82 3.65 4.62 0.83
N TYR A 83 3.08 5.51 1.67
CA TYR A 83 2.19 6.55 1.21
C TYR A 83 3.02 7.77 0.79
N ILE A 84 3.50 7.76 -0.43
CA ILE A 84 4.47 8.73 -0.93
C ILE A 84 3.89 10.12 -1.22
N ASN A 85 2.61 10.34 -0.99
CA ASN A 85 1.96 11.65 -0.95
C ASN A 85 2.07 12.36 0.42
N ARG A 86 2.66 11.73 1.44
CA ARG A 86 2.82 12.29 2.78
C ARG A 86 4.04 13.21 2.88
N LYS A 87 4.14 13.96 3.98
CA LYS A 87 5.30 14.83 4.27
C LYS A 87 6.61 14.04 4.23
N GLN A 88 7.62 14.62 3.61
CA GLN A 88 8.99 14.08 3.60
C GLN A 88 9.82 14.60 4.79
N GLY A 89 9.47 15.78 5.33
CA GLY A 89 10.20 16.47 6.38
C GLY A 89 9.38 17.62 6.96
N ASN A 90 10.01 18.76 7.19
CA ASN A 90 9.39 20.00 7.65
C ASN A 90 9.65 21.14 6.65
N SER A 91 9.58 20.83 5.37
CA SER A 91 9.75 21.81 4.30
C SER A 91 8.44 22.58 4.07
N ALA A 92 8.54 23.82 3.59
CA ALA A 92 7.38 24.58 3.16
C ALA A 92 6.67 23.97 1.93
N GLN A 93 7.33 23.05 1.24
CA GLN A 93 6.78 22.29 0.12
C GLN A 93 5.99 21.04 0.56
N ASP A 94 6.14 20.61 1.84
CA ASP A 94 5.39 19.46 2.34
C ASP A 94 3.88 19.74 2.32
N PRO A 95 3.04 18.78 1.91
CA PRO A 95 1.61 18.99 1.77
C PRO A 95 0.95 19.33 3.12
N PRO A 96 0.07 20.34 3.18
CA PRO A 96 -0.67 20.64 4.38
C PRO A 96 -1.60 19.46 4.72
N GLY A 97 -1.65 19.07 5.99
CA GLY A 97 -2.61 18.06 6.45
C GLY A 97 -2.39 16.64 5.91
N ALA A 98 -1.23 16.35 5.35
CA ALA A 98 -0.92 15.02 4.79
C ALA A 98 -0.74 13.92 5.87
N GLY A 99 -1.57 13.94 6.89
CA GLY A 99 -1.59 13.00 7.99
C GLY A 99 -0.46 13.21 8.99
N ASP A 100 -0.51 12.44 10.06
CA ASP A 100 0.42 12.51 11.16
C ASP A 100 1.80 11.98 10.78
N GLY A 101 2.82 12.79 11.05
CA GLY A 101 4.22 12.40 10.92
C GLY A 101 4.83 12.58 9.53
N THR A 102 6.14 12.44 9.49
CA THR A 102 6.98 12.55 8.31
C THR A 102 7.54 11.20 7.91
N ASP A 103 7.57 10.94 6.62
CA ASP A 103 8.07 9.69 6.04
C ASP A 103 9.15 10.00 5.02
N ASN A 104 10.37 10.25 5.52
CA ASN A 104 11.52 10.50 4.67
C ASN A 104 12.04 9.21 4.00
N VAL A 105 12.92 9.37 3.04
CA VAL A 105 13.48 8.26 2.26
C VAL A 105 14.14 7.18 3.13
N LYS A 106 14.81 7.56 4.22
CA LYS A 106 15.47 6.61 5.12
C LYS A 106 14.45 5.75 5.89
N LYS A 107 13.35 6.36 6.33
CA LYS A 107 12.26 5.65 7.00
C LYS A 107 11.58 4.68 6.02
N THR A 108 11.34 5.11 4.79
CA THR A 108 10.81 4.26 3.71
C THR A 108 11.75 3.09 3.41
N TYR A 109 13.05 3.35 3.27
CA TYR A 109 14.07 2.33 3.05
C TYR A 109 14.14 1.30 4.18
N ASN A 110 14.06 1.74 5.44
CA ASN A 110 14.16 0.88 6.61
C ASN A 110 12.92 0.02 6.88
N GLN A 111 11.85 0.21 6.11
CA GLN A 111 10.65 -0.58 6.28
C GLN A 111 10.95 -2.06 6.02
N THR A 112 10.56 -2.91 6.96
CA THR A 112 10.67 -4.37 6.82
C THR A 112 9.40 -4.91 6.17
N VAL A 113 9.56 -5.66 5.10
CA VAL A 113 8.45 -6.37 4.45
C VAL A 113 8.18 -7.66 5.22
N PRO A 114 6.94 -7.89 5.71
CA PRO A 114 6.62 -9.11 6.45
C PRO A 114 6.79 -10.37 5.61
N ALA A 115 7.24 -11.46 6.25
CA ALA A 115 7.34 -12.77 5.59
C ALA A 115 5.98 -13.31 5.09
N ALA A 116 4.87 -12.83 5.65
CA ALA A 116 3.52 -13.17 5.21
C ALA A 116 3.07 -12.44 3.94
N THR A 117 3.94 -11.62 3.31
CA THR A 117 3.63 -10.91 2.06
C THR A 117 3.79 -11.83 0.86
N ASP A 118 2.76 -11.89 0.00
CA ASP A 118 2.76 -12.79 -1.17
C ASP A 118 3.33 -12.14 -2.43
N TYR A 119 2.85 -10.95 -2.79
CA TYR A 119 3.16 -10.30 -4.07
C TYR A 119 4.07 -9.07 -3.93
N GLY A 120 4.74 -8.94 -2.79
CA GLY A 120 5.69 -7.86 -2.55
C GLY A 120 5.00 -6.58 -2.09
N VAL A 121 5.52 -5.44 -2.54
CA VAL A 121 5.18 -4.12 -1.99
C VAL A 121 4.56 -3.20 -3.02
N GLN A 122 3.78 -2.23 -2.55
CA GLN A 122 3.24 -1.16 -3.38
C GLN A 122 3.34 0.17 -2.66
N ALA A 123 3.80 1.21 -3.38
CA ALA A 123 3.60 2.58 -2.95
C ALA A 123 2.21 3.05 -3.34
N THR A 124 1.61 3.91 -2.52
CA THR A 124 0.35 4.60 -2.84
C THR A 124 0.59 6.09 -3.00
N PHE A 125 -0.12 6.68 -3.93
CA PHE A 125 -0.05 8.11 -4.21
C PHE A 125 -1.48 8.68 -4.28
N TRP A 126 -1.90 9.38 -3.22
CA TRP A 126 -3.20 10.03 -3.15
C TRP A 126 -3.07 11.49 -3.55
N CYS A 127 -3.98 11.96 -4.41
CA CYS A 127 -3.76 13.21 -5.16
C CYS A 127 -4.48 14.43 -4.58
N GLU A 128 -4.98 14.39 -3.35
CA GLU A 128 -5.76 15.47 -2.75
C GLU A 128 -5.03 16.82 -2.72
N HIS A 129 -3.70 16.78 -2.64
CA HIS A 129 -2.85 17.96 -2.55
C HIS A 129 -1.86 18.11 -3.70
N VAL A 130 -2.01 17.32 -4.75
CA VAL A 130 -1.09 17.36 -5.90
C VAL A 130 -1.58 18.38 -6.92
N SER A 131 -0.83 19.48 -7.06
CA SER A 131 -1.20 20.60 -7.95
C SER A 131 -0.75 20.38 -9.39
N ASP A 132 0.42 19.76 -9.58
CA ASP A 132 1.08 19.64 -10.86
C ASP A 132 2.08 18.48 -10.87
N ARG A 133 2.69 18.26 -12.04
CA ARG A 133 3.68 17.18 -12.24
C ARG A 133 4.95 17.38 -11.42
N ASP A 134 5.48 18.59 -11.38
CA ASP A 134 6.74 18.85 -10.68
C ASP A 134 6.59 18.59 -9.18
N TYR A 135 5.45 18.96 -8.62
CA TYR A 135 5.11 18.67 -7.23
C TYR A 135 4.91 17.15 -6.99
N MET A 136 4.26 16.46 -7.93
CA MET A 136 4.12 15.00 -7.86
C MET A 136 5.49 14.32 -7.85
N GLU A 137 6.39 14.71 -8.75
CA GLU A 137 7.75 14.15 -8.82
C GLU A 137 8.55 14.45 -7.55
N TRP A 138 8.42 15.65 -7.00
CA TRP A 138 9.04 16.03 -5.72
C TRP A 138 8.52 15.17 -4.56
N LEU A 139 7.22 14.90 -4.48
CA LEU A 139 6.65 14.03 -3.47
C LEU A 139 7.12 12.57 -3.64
N ALA A 140 7.16 12.07 -4.86
CA ALA A 140 7.50 10.68 -5.14
C ALA A 140 8.98 10.37 -4.93
N LEU A 141 9.85 11.27 -5.37
CA LEU A 141 11.28 11.06 -5.36
C LEU A 141 11.95 11.73 -4.14
N PRO A 142 12.97 11.09 -3.55
CA PRO A 142 13.53 9.78 -3.92
C PRO A 142 12.86 8.58 -3.23
N ARG A 143 11.73 8.77 -2.50
CA ARG A 143 11.10 7.70 -1.70
C ARG A 143 10.66 6.50 -2.55
N LEU A 144 10.20 6.74 -3.78
CA LEU A 144 9.81 5.65 -4.68
C LEU A 144 10.99 4.69 -4.98
N LEU A 145 12.22 5.21 -5.05
CA LEU A 145 13.41 4.37 -5.18
C LEU A 145 13.61 3.48 -3.95
N ALA A 146 13.32 4.00 -2.75
CA ALA A 146 13.39 3.23 -1.52
C ALA A 146 12.31 2.13 -1.44
N VAL A 147 11.12 2.38 -1.97
CA VAL A 147 10.07 1.34 -2.09
C VAL A 147 10.49 0.25 -3.08
N ALA A 148 11.06 0.64 -4.22
CA ALA A 148 11.59 -0.31 -5.20
C ALA A 148 12.70 -1.18 -4.59
N GLU A 149 13.64 -0.57 -3.86
CA GLU A 149 14.69 -1.30 -3.14
C GLU A 149 14.12 -2.29 -2.12
N ALA A 150 13.08 -1.88 -1.37
CA ALA A 150 12.44 -2.76 -0.40
C ALA A 150 11.74 -3.96 -1.04
N GLY A 151 11.20 -3.81 -2.24
CA GLY A 151 10.57 -4.89 -2.97
C GLY A 151 11.54 -5.81 -3.70
N TRP A 152 12.75 -5.32 -4.02
CA TRP A 152 13.73 -6.03 -4.84
C TRP A 152 14.88 -6.64 -4.04
N THR A 153 15.31 -5.97 -2.96
CA THR A 153 16.49 -6.35 -2.20
C THR A 153 16.12 -7.07 -0.91
N PRO A 154 16.53 -8.32 -0.72
CA PRO A 154 16.35 -9.04 0.54
C PRO A 154 16.89 -8.24 1.74
N ALA A 155 16.23 -8.35 2.89
CA ALA A 155 16.50 -7.53 4.07
C ALA A 155 17.97 -7.63 4.54
N GLU A 156 18.56 -8.83 4.46
CA GLU A 156 19.95 -9.12 4.86
C GLU A 156 20.97 -8.52 3.89
N ARG A 157 20.56 -8.13 2.69
CA ARG A 157 21.41 -7.48 1.68
C ARG A 157 21.29 -5.96 1.66
N LYS A 158 20.34 -5.40 2.41
CA LYS A 158 20.15 -3.96 2.47
C LYS A 158 21.37 -3.27 3.09
N ASN A 159 21.89 -2.26 2.40
CA ASN A 159 22.96 -1.40 2.86
C ASN A 159 22.61 0.06 2.56
N TRP A 160 22.34 0.84 3.60
CA TRP A 160 21.91 2.22 3.45
C TRP A 160 22.95 3.10 2.75
N ALA A 161 24.24 2.94 3.07
CA ALA A 161 25.30 3.76 2.46
C ALA A 161 25.43 3.47 0.96
N ASP A 162 25.37 2.20 0.57
CA ASP A 162 25.37 1.80 -0.84
C ASP A 162 24.12 2.33 -1.56
N PHE A 163 22.94 2.17 -0.94
CA PHE A 163 21.70 2.71 -1.51
C PHE A 163 21.76 4.23 -1.71
N GLN A 164 22.33 4.99 -0.76
CA GLN A 164 22.50 6.44 -0.90
C GLN A 164 23.35 6.82 -2.12
N LEU A 165 24.44 6.08 -2.38
CA LEU A 165 25.29 6.32 -3.54
C LEU A 165 24.54 6.04 -4.85
N ARG A 166 23.84 4.92 -4.95
CA ARG A 166 23.04 4.56 -6.13
C ARG A 166 21.90 5.56 -6.33
N MET A 167 21.18 5.91 -5.28
CA MET A 167 20.08 6.89 -5.31
C MET A 167 20.55 8.25 -5.85
N THR A 168 21.77 8.71 -5.49
CA THR A 168 22.32 9.97 -6.02
C THR A 168 22.56 9.88 -7.52
N ALA A 169 23.09 8.77 -8.02
CA ALA A 169 23.29 8.55 -9.44
C ALA A 169 21.95 8.48 -10.20
N ASP A 170 20.96 7.77 -9.67
CA ASP A 170 19.63 7.65 -10.26
C ASP A 170 18.91 9.01 -10.27
N THR A 171 19.06 9.82 -9.23
CA THR A 171 18.47 11.17 -9.16
C THR A 171 19.06 12.07 -10.25
N VAL A 172 20.34 11.97 -10.53
CA VAL A 172 20.99 12.70 -11.65
C VAL A 172 20.39 12.27 -13.00
N LEU A 173 20.18 10.96 -13.21
CA LEU A 173 19.55 10.44 -14.42
C LEU A 173 18.09 10.89 -14.57
N LEU A 174 17.33 10.90 -13.48
CA LEU A 174 15.93 11.35 -13.47
C LEU A 174 15.77 12.86 -13.67
N ASN A 175 16.75 13.65 -13.30
CA ASN A 175 16.78 15.10 -13.53
C ASN A 175 17.24 15.49 -14.95
N TYR A 176 17.62 14.51 -15.77
CA TYR A 176 17.92 14.73 -17.17
C TYR A 176 16.58 14.95 -17.90
N LYS A 177 16.13 16.20 -17.88
CA LYS A 177 15.00 16.64 -18.71
C LYS A 177 15.61 17.06 -20.06
N ASP A 178 15.17 16.43 -21.14
CA ASP A 178 15.36 16.88 -22.51
C ASP A 178 14.80 18.28 -22.73
#